data_20c32847be80f4261b48de3fabccf62f
#
_entry.id   20c32847be80f4261b48de3fabccf62f
#
_cell.length_a   1.000
_cell.length_b   1.000
_cell.length_c   1.000
_cell.angle_alpha   90.00
_cell.angle_beta   90.00
_cell.angle_gamma   90.00
#
_symmetry.space_group_name_H-M   'P 1'
#
loop_
_entity.id
_entity.type
_entity.pdbx_description
1 polymer ?
#
loop_
_entity_poly.entity_id
_entity_poly.type
_entity_poly.pdbx_seq_one_letter_code
_entity_poly.pdbx_strand_id
1 'polypeptide(L)'
;TMNKDGRLPLISPAEAAAKIREGALAADIRSRAEYRGGHIGGALSLPPEQHRGKLPDNAAPCLIFYCLGGKRTAMAEAVLAELGRGRECYILEGGLQAWKAAGLPIVAEHAAPDIMRQVQTIAGGLVLFGVLAGSLVSPWFYLIDAVVGAGLLTAGLTGFCGMARLLAKMPWNR
;
A
#
# COMPACT_ATOMS: atom_id res chain seq x y z
N THR A 1 17.52 -17.42 12.87
CA THR A 1 17.60 -18.81 13.35
C THR A 1 16.43 -19.57 12.75
N MET A 2 16.67 -20.53 11.86
CA MET A 2 15.62 -21.39 11.30
C MET A 2 15.24 -22.46 12.32
N ASN A 3 13.97 -22.85 12.35
CA ASN A 3 13.51 -24.00 13.13
C ASN A 3 14.16 -25.30 12.61
N LYS A 4 14.10 -26.39 13.40
CA LYS A 4 14.60 -27.72 13.03
C LYS A 4 14.06 -28.20 11.66
N ASP A 5 12.92 -27.70 11.22
CA ASP A 5 12.26 -28.02 9.96
C ASP A 5 12.63 -27.08 8.80
N GLY A 6 13.64 -26.21 8.97
CA GLY A 6 14.05 -25.26 7.94
C GLY A 6 13.10 -24.08 7.72
N ARG A 7 12.10 -23.90 8.59
CA ARG A 7 11.10 -22.84 8.52
C ARG A 7 11.45 -21.65 9.40
N LEU A 8 10.96 -20.48 9.02
CA LEU A 8 11.05 -19.29 9.85
C LEU A 8 10.09 -19.44 11.06
N PRO A 9 10.54 -19.18 12.29
CA PRO A 9 9.68 -19.25 13.46
C PRO A 9 8.58 -18.17 13.39
N LEU A 10 7.38 -18.55 13.81
CA LEU A 10 6.27 -17.63 14.02
C LEU A 10 6.48 -16.87 15.33
N ILE A 11 6.07 -15.60 15.34
CA ILE A 11 6.13 -14.75 16.53
C ILE A 11 4.78 -14.07 16.72
N SER A 12 4.29 -14.03 17.95
CA SER A 12 3.05 -13.34 18.29
C SER A 12 3.19 -11.82 18.17
N PRO A 13 2.08 -11.06 17.98
CA PRO A 13 2.13 -9.59 17.95
C PRO A 13 2.77 -8.96 19.18
N ALA A 14 2.52 -9.51 20.38
CA ALA A 14 3.07 -8.99 21.63
C ALA A 14 4.61 -9.17 21.69
N GLU A 15 5.10 -10.35 21.35
CA GLU A 15 6.54 -10.64 21.32
C GLU A 15 7.24 -9.85 20.21
N ALA A 16 6.59 -9.71 19.03
CA ALA A 16 7.10 -8.91 17.93
C ALA A 16 7.23 -7.44 18.34
N ALA A 17 6.25 -6.89 19.07
CA ALA A 17 6.31 -5.53 19.60
C ALA A 17 7.45 -5.35 20.61
N ALA A 18 7.73 -6.36 21.45
CA ALA A 18 8.87 -6.33 22.36
C ALA A 18 10.20 -6.32 21.58
N LYS A 19 10.37 -7.23 20.62
CA LYS A 19 11.59 -7.28 19.80
C LYS A 19 11.81 -6.00 18.97
N ILE A 20 10.75 -5.38 18.46
CA ILE A 20 10.87 -4.10 17.73
C ILE A 20 11.38 -2.99 18.66
N ARG A 21 10.92 -2.95 19.91
CA ARG A 21 11.45 -2.00 20.92
C ARG A 21 12.93 -2.26 21.26
N GLU A 22 13.38 -3.50 21.15
CA GLU A 22 14.77 -3.91 21.34
C GLU A 22 15.64 -3.69 20.08
N GLY A 23 15.05 -3.19 18.99
CA GLY A 23 15.78 -2.84 17.77
C GLY A 23 15.60 -3.83 16.61
N ALA A 24 14.67 -4.79 16.70
CA ALA A 24 14.29 -5.59 15.55
C ALA A 24 13.57 -4.75 14.49
N LEU A 25 13.79 -5.06 13.21
CA LEU A 25 13.17 -4.38 12.08
C LEU A 25 11.99 -5.18 11.55
N ALA A 26 10.80 -4.58 11.58
CA ALA A 26 9.65 -5.13 10.88
C ALA A 26 9.80 -4.91 9.36
N ALA A 27 9.45 -5.90 8.55
CA ALA A 27 9.51 -5.85 7.09
C ALA A 27 8.15 -6.20 6.47
N ASP A 28 7.52 -5.23 5.84
CA ASP A 28 6.23 -5.35 5.18
C ASP A 28 6.42 -5.84 3.74
N ILE A 29 5.99 -7.06 3.46
CA ILE A 29 6.10 -7.66 2.12
C ILE A 29 4.92 -7.34 1.20
N ARG A 30 4.04 -6.45 1.60
CA ARG A 30 2.90 -6.03 0.77
C ARG A 30 3.35 -5.00 -0.27
N SER A 31 2.43 -4.66 -1.18
CA SER A 31 2.67 -3.58 -2.14
C SER A 31 2.91 -2.23 -1.45
N ARG A 32 3.59 -1.32 -2.13
CA ARG A 32 3.82 0.04 -1.60
C ARG A 32 2.53 0.79 -1.29
N ALA A 33 1.46 0.56 -2.06
CA ALA A 33 0.16 1.18 -1.82
C ALA A 33 -0.46 0.68 -0.50
N GLU A 34 -0.39 -0.64 -0.24
CA GLU A 34 -0.85 -1.22 1.02
C GLU A 34 -0.03 -0.73 2.23
N TYR A 35 1.30 -0.62 2.05
CA TYR A 35 2.20 -0.10 3.07
C TYR A 35 1.82 1.33 3.45
N ARG A 36 1.65 2.23 2.46
CA ARG A 36 1.24 3.62 2.71
C ARG A 36 -0.12 3.72 3.40
N GLY A 37 -1.06 2.83 3.08
CA GLY A 37 -2.38 2.78 3.70
C GLY A 37 -2.38 2.35 5.17
N GLY A 38 -1.26 1.85 5.69
CA GLY A 38 -1.06 1.51 7.09
C GLY A 38 -0.07 0.38 7.30
N HIS A 39 0.94 0.62 8.12
CA HIS A 39 2.05 -0.30 8.40
C HIS A 39 2.48 -0.20 9.87
N ILE A 40 3.30 -1.13 10.33
CA ILE A 40 3.93 -1.06 11.65
C ILE A 40 4.96 0.06 11.64
N GLY A 41 4.93 0.93 12.64
CA GLY A 41 5.83 2.08 12.72
C GLY A 41 7.30 1.68 12.58
N GLY A 42 8.04 2.38 11.70
CA GLY A 42 9.45 2.09 11.42
C GLY A 42 9.70 0.84 10.57
N ALA A 43 8.65 0.19 10.04
CA ALA A 43 8.82 -0.98 9.20
C ALA A 43 9.46 -0.65 7.84
N LEU A 44 10.27 -1.56 7.33
CA LEU A 44 10.80 -1.51 5.98
C LEU A 44 9.73 -1.95 4.98
N SER A 45 9.47 -1.15 3.95
CA SER A 45 8.64 -1.58 2.81
C SER A 45 9.45 -2.49 1.90
N LEU A 46 9.01 -3.73 1.76
CA LEU A 46 9.68 -4.76 0.97
C LEU A 46 8.68 -5.42 0.01
N PRO A 47 8.22 -4.71 -1.05
CA PRO A 47 7.25 -5.25 -1.99
C PRO A 47 7.80 -6.46 -2.77
N PRO A 48 6.91 -7.30 -3.37
CA PRO A 48 7.29 -8.54 -4.04
C PRO A 48 8.39 -8.39 -5.10
N GLU A 49 8.44 -7.25 -5.78
CA GLU A 49 9.45 -6.95 -6.78
C GLU A 49 10.86 -6.83 -6.19
N GLN A 50 10.96 -6.54 -4.90
CA GLN A 50 12.21 -6.36 -4.16
C GLN A 50 12.62 -7.61 -3.35
N HIS A 51 11.81 -8.67 -3.29
CA HIS A 51 12.14 -9.90 -2.55
C HIS A 51 13.41 -10.60 -3.07
N ARG A 52 13.80 -10.35 -4.30
CA ARG A 52 15.04 -10.89 -4.91
C ARG A 52 16.24 -9.95 -4.73
N GLY A 53 16.03 -8.80 -4.08
CA GLY A 53 17.06 -7.83 -3.79
C GLY A 53 17.88 -8.19 -2.55
N LYS A 54 18.93 -7.41 -2.29
CA LYS A 54 19.62 -7.42 -1.00
C LYS A 54 18.93 -6.47 -0.04
N LEU A 55 18.81 -6.90 1.21
CA LEU A 55 18.47 -5.96 2.28
C LEU A 55 19.59 -4.93 2.42
N PRO A 56 19.28 -3.70 2.90
CA PRO A 56 20.32 -2.73 3.22
C PRO A 56 21.36 -3.35 4.16
N ASP A 57 22.66 -3.05 3.93
CA ASP A 57 23.74 -3.62 4.74
C ASP A 57 23.65 -3.24 6.21
N ASN A 58 23.00 -2.11 6.53
CA ASN A 58 22.70 -1.63 7.87
C ASN A 58 21.35 -2.13 8.43
N ALA A 59 20.69 -3.09 7.79
CA ALA A 59 19.47 -3.67 8.33
C ALA A 59 19.74 -4.37 9.68
N ALA A 60 18.76 -4.24 10.59
CA ALA A 60 18.84 -4.80 11.93
C ALA A 60 19.23 -6.30 11.93
N PRO A 61 19.90 -6.77 12.99
CA PRO A 61 20.29 -8.18 13.14
C PRO A 61 19.08 -9.11 13.29
N CYS A 62 17.92 -8.56 13.65
CA CYS A 62 16.65 -9.28 13.78
C CYS A 62 15.59 -8.69 12.86
N LEU A 63 14.93 -9.55 12.07
CA LEU A 63 13.91 -9.17 11.09
C LEU A 63 12.59 -9.88 11.40
N ILE A 64 11.48 -9.15 11.28
CA ILE A 64 10.13 -9.68 11.45
C ILE A 64 9.35 -9.41 10.18
N PHE A 65 9.18 -10.43 9.35
CA PHE A 65 8.41 -10.33 8.12
C PHE A 65 6.92 -10.40 8.39
N TYR A 66 6.14 -9.55 7.74
CA TYR A 66 4.69 -9.60 7.82
C TYR A 66 4.00 -9.22 6.51
N CYS A 67 2.77 -9.71 6.36
CA CYS A 67 1.84 -9.24 5.34
C CYS A 67 0.50 -8.89 5.99
N LEU A 68 -0.60 -8.85 5.25
CA LEU A 68 -1.90 -8.50 5.83
C LEU A 68 -2.41 -9.56 6.82
N GLY A 69 -2.44 -10.84 6.43
CA GLY A 69 -3.03 -11.93 7.24
C GLY A 69 -2.16 -13.19 7.32
N GLY A 70 -0.85 -13.11 7.07
CA GLY A 70 0.08 -14.24 7.20
C GLY A 70 0.21 -15.14 5.96
N LYS A 71 -0.77 -15.18 5.05
CA LYS A 71 -0.76 -16.10 3.88
C LYS A 71 0.39 -15.83 2.91
N ARG A 72 0.63 -14.56 2.57
CA ARG A 72 1.70 -14.16 1.62
C ARG A 72 3.08 -14.45 2.17
N THR A 73 3.31 -14.22 3.47
CA THR A 73 4.57 -14.55 4.15
C THR A 73 4.83 -16.07 4.15
N ALA A 74 3.81 -16.87 4.42
CA ALA A 74 3.93 -18.33 4.35
C ALA A 74 4.27 -18.84 2.93
N MET A 75 3.67 -18.24 1.89
CA MET A 75 3.99 -18.60 0.50
C MET A 75 5.39 -18.15 0.06
N ALA A 76 5.90 -17.06 0.60
CA ALA A 76 7.20 -16.50 0.27
C ALA A 76 8.31 -16.93 1.24
N GLU A 77 8.04 -17.83 2.18
CA GLU A 77 8.92 -18.19 3.31
C GLU A 77 10.34 -18.53 2.88
N ALA A 78 10.52 -19.36 1.86
CA ALA A 78 11.84 -19.76 1.37
C ALA A 78 12.65 -18.56 0.86
N VAL A 79 11.99 -17.64 0.14
CA VAL A 79 12.63 -16.43 -0.39
C VAL A 79 12.98 -15.47 0.74
N LEU A 80 12.11 -15.35 1.75
CA LEU A 80 12.34 -14.48 2.91
C LEU A 80 13.45 -15.01 3.81
N ALA A 81 13.56 -16.34 3.96
CA ALA A 81 14.64 -16.99 4.68
C ALA A 81 16.00 -16.74 4.01
N GLU A 82 16.04 -16.82 2.68
CA GLU A 82 17.25 -16.51 1.91
C GLU A 82 17.62 -15.02 2.04
N LEU A 83 16.65 -14.13 1.93
CA LEU A 83 16.83 -12.70 2.07
C LEU A 83 17.35 -12.30 3.45
N GLY A 84 16.88 -12.98 4.49
CA GLY A 84 17.31 -12.77 5.87
C GLY A 84 18.52 -13.58 6.30
N ARG A 85 19.22 -14.24 5.36
CA ARG A 85 20.37 -15.10 5.68
C ARG A 85 21.42 -14.38 6.53
N GLY A 86 21.85 -15.04 7.61
CA GLY A 86 22.81 -14.47 8.57
C GLY A 86 22.18 -13.58 9.64
N ARG A 87 20.85 -13.46 9.67
CA ARG A 87 20.10 -12.70 10.67
C ARG A 87 19.10 -13.57 11.41
N GLU A 88 18.63 -13.11 12.53
CA GLU A 88 17.49 -13.69 13.23
C GLU A 88 16.22 -13.29 12.52
N CYS A 89 15.40 -14.24 12.02
CA CYS A 89 14.23 -13.96 11.20
C CYS A 89 12.99 -14.63 11.78
N TYR A 90 11.89 -13.90 11.75
CA TYR A 90 10.56 -14.33 12.20
C TYR A 90 9.49 -13.97 11.19
N ILE A 91 8.36 -14.68 11.27
CA ILE A 91 7.11 -14.31 10.58
C ILE A 91 6.09 -13.91 11.64
N LEU A 92 5.49 -12.73 11.49
CA LEU A 92 4.42 -12.26 12.36
C LEU A 92 3.16 -13.09 12.15
N GLU A 93 2.74 -13.80 13.18
CA GLU A 93 1.54 -14.63 13.18
C GLU A 93 0.30 -13.74 12.92
N GLY A 94 -0.56 -14.16 11.98
CA GLY A 94 -1.75 -13.39 11.58
C GLY A 94 -1.47 -12.03 10.94
N GLY A 95 -0.20 -11.66 10.73
CA GLY A 95 0.22 -10.44 10.04
C GLY A 95 -0.32 -9.15 10.64
N LEU A 96 -0.49 -8.11 9.82
CA LEU A 96 -0.96 -6.81 10.26
C LEU A 96 -2.38 -6.83 10.87
N GLN A 97 -3.21 -7.81 10.48
CA GLN A 97 -4.54 -7.96 11.07
C GLN A 97 -4.46 -8.36 12.54
N ALA A 98 -3.63 -9.35 12.88
CA ALA A 98 -3.41 -9.75 14.27
C ALA A 98 -2.74 -8.63 15.08
N TRP A 99 -1.80 -7.89 14.49
CA TRP A 99 -1.19 -6.71 15.09
C TRP A 99 -2.24 -5.66 15.49
N LYS A 100 -3.16 -5.34 14.59
CA LYS A 100 -4.28 -4.41 14.84
C LYS A 100 -5.25 -4.96 15.90
N ALA A 101 -5.59 -6.24 15.82
CA ALA A 101 -6.47 -6.89 16.80
C ALA A 101 -5.88 -6.90 18.20
N ALA A 102 -4.55 -6.93 18.32
CA ALA A 102 -3.84 -6.77 19.60
C ALA A 102 -3.78 -5.31 20.10
N GLY A 103 -4.43 -4.36 19.42
CA GLY A 103 -4.45 -2.94 19.81
C GLY A 103 -3.12 -2.21 19.62
N LEU A 104 -2.18 -2.79 18.85
CA LEU A 104 -0.86 -2.21 18.64
C LEU A 104 -0.91 -1.10 17.58
N PRO A 105 -0.10 -0.04 17.74
CA PRO A 105 -0.16 1.13 16.87
C PRO A 105 0.30 0.82 15.44
N ILE A 106 -0.38 1.45 14.48
CA ILE A 106 0.01 1.48 13.07
C ILE A 106 0.23 2.93 12.64
N VAL A 107 1.13 3.12 11.70
CA VAL A 107 1.35 4.39 11.02
C VAL A 107 0.74 4.28 9.63
N ALA A 108 -0.09 5.25 9.27
CA ALA A 108 -0.52 5.45 7.89
C ALA A 108 0.21 6.68 7.37
N GLU A 109 0.95 6.53 6.28
CA GLU A 109 1.36 7.69 5.53
C GLU A 109 0.08 8.32 4.97
N HIS A 110 0.00 9.65 4.91
CA HIS A 110 -1.09 10.31 4.21
C HIS A 110 -1.00 9.90 2.73
N ALA A 111 -1.62 8.77 2.42
CA ALA A 111 -1.78 8.37 1.04
C ALA A 111 -2.61 9.47 0.38
N ALA A 112 -2.06 10.12 -0.64
CA ALA A 112 -2.89 10.94 -1.52
C ALA A 112 -4.14 10.11 -1.87
N PRO A 113 -5.34 10.71 -1.88
CA PRO A 113 -6.56 9.96 -2.18
C PRO A 113 -6.34 9.19 -3.48
N ASP A 114 -6.86 7.96 -3.53
CA ASP A 114 -6.75 7.11 -4.74
C ASP A 114 -7.03 7.96 -5.99
N ILE A 115 -6.15 7.86 -6.98
CA ILE A 115 -6.24 8.65 -8.22
C ILE A 115 -7.64 8.53 -8.82
N MET A 116 -8.26 7.36 -8.73
CA MET A 116 -9.62 7.14 -9.22
C MET A 116 -10.66 7.96 -8.42
N ARG A 117 -10.52 8.08 -7.11
CA ARG A 117 -11.38 8.95 -6.29
C ARG A 117 -11.19 10.41 -6.67
N GLN A 118 -9.97 10.86 -6.95
CA GLN A 118 -9.70 12.22 -7.43
C GLN A 118 -10.37 12.47 -8.79
N VAL A 119 -10.24 11.52 -9.74
CA VAL A 119 -10.90 11.58 -11.05
C VAL A 119 -12.42 11.68 -10.88
N GLN A 120 -13.03 10.82 -10.07
CA GLN A 120 -14.48 10.83 -9.83
C GLN A 120 -14.96 12.14 -9.19
N THR A 121 -14.21 12.68 -8.22
CA THR A 121 -14.55 13.95 -7.56
C THR A 121 -14.49 15.10 -8.54
N ILE A 122 -13.44 15.20 -9.36
CA ILE A 122 -13.28 16.27 -10.34
C ILE A 122 -14.32 16.14 -11.46
N ALA A 123 -14.50 14.94 -12.03
CA ALA A 123 -15.47 14.72 -13.09
C ALA A 123 -16.90 15.00 -12.61
N GLY A 124 -17.28 14.50 -11.42
CA GLY A 124 -18.59 14.77 -10.83
C GLY A 124 -18.81 16.25 -10.52
N GLY A 125 -17.78 16.95 -10.02
CA GLY A 125 -17.84 18.38 -9.78
C GLY A 125 -18.02 19.20 -11.05
N LEU A 126 -17.33 18.83 -12.15
CA LEU A 126 -17.48 19.50 -13.45
C LEU A 126 -18.88 19.29 -14.03
N VAL A 127 -19.44 18.08 -13.94
CA VAL A 127 -20.81 17.78 -14.39
C VAL A 127 -21.82 18.59 -13.59
N LEU A 128 -21.73 18.62 -12.26
CA LEU A 128 -22.63 19.43 -11.44
C LEU A 128 -22.52 20.92 -11.78
N PHE A 129 -21.31 21.42 -11.96
CA PHE A 129 -21.09 22.80 -12.36
C PHE A 129 -21.68 23.09 -13.75
N GLY A 130 -21.45 22.21 -14.73
CA GLY A 130 -21.96 22.36 -16.10
C GLY A 130 -23.49 22.38 -16.13
N VAL A 131 -24.15 21.49 -15.41
CA VAL A 131 -25.62 21.44 -15.32
C VAL A 131 -26.18 22.72 -14.67
N LEU A 132 -25.63 23.14 -13.52
CA LEU A 132 -26.10 24.36 -12.82
C LEU A 132 -25.86 25.61 -13.64
N ALA A 133 -24.66 25.78 -14.17
CA ALA A 133 -24.33 26.95 -14.99
C ALA A 133 -25.09 26.92 -16.34
N GLY A 134 -25.30 25.75 -16.93
CA GLY A 134 -26.07 25.56 -18.13
C GLY A 134 -27.56 25.95 -17.96
N SER A 135 -28.11 25.65 -16.79
CA SER A 135 -29.51 25.95 -16.47
C SER A 135 -29.74 27.41 -16.04
N LEU A 136 -28.79 28.02 -15.33
CA LEU A 136 -28.96 29.31 -14.67
C LEU A 136 -28.33 30.48 -15.44
N VAL A 137 -27.27 30.22 -16.23
CA VAL A 137 -26.46 31.26 -16.88
C VAL A 137 -26.56 31.18 -18.41
N SER A 138 -26.13 30.07 -19.00
CA SER A 138 -26.13 29.90 -20.46
C SER A 138 -26.03 28.44 -20.87
N PRO A 139 -26.84 27.98 -21.87
CA PRO A 139 -26.81 26.61 -22.37
C PRO A 139 -25.43 26.11 -22.86
N TRP A 140 -24.53 27.02 -23.19
CA TRP A 140 -23.16 26.70 -23.62
C TRP A 140 -22.36 25.89 -22.57
N PHE A 141 -22.70 26.03 -21.28
CA PHE A 141 -22.03 25.27 -20.21
C PHE A 141 -22.31 23.77 -20.26
N TYR A 142 -23.38 23.30 -20.93
CA TYR A 142 -23.62 21.87 -21.16
C TYR A 142 -22.55 21.21 -22.04
N LEU A 143 -21.74 21.98 -22.76
CA LEU A 143 -20.58 21.44 -23.50
C LEU A 143 -19.53 20.84 -22.54
N ILE A 144 -19.40 21.37 -21.34
CA ILE A 144 -18.51 20.82 -20.32
C ILE A 144 -18.96 19.40 -19.98
N ASP A 145 -20.27 19.20 -19.77
CA ASP A 145 -20.83 17.88 -19.43
C ASP A 145 -20.64 16.89 -20.59
N ALA A 146 -20.82 17.34 -21.81
CA ALA A 146 -20.60 16.51 -23.00
C ALA A 146 -19.14 16.05 -23.12
N VAL A 147 -18.18 16.96 -22.89
CA VAL A 147 -16.74 16.64 -22.93
C VAL A 147 -16.35 15.68 -21.81
N VAL A 148 -16.82 15.94 -20.58
CA VAL A 148 -16.55 15.06 -19.43
C VAL A 148 -17.16 13.69 -19.65
N GLY A 149 -18.43 13.63 -20.12
CA GLY A 149 -19.12 12.37 -20.41
C GLY A 149 -18.42 11.56 -21.50
N ALA A 150 -18.01 12.19 -22.61
CA ALA A 150 -17.25 11.54 -23.67
C ALA A 150 -15.91 11.00 -23.15
N GLY A 151 -15.21 11.76 -22.32
CA GLY A 151 -13.96 11.34 -21.69
C GLY A 151 -14.12 10.13 -20.77
N LEU A 152 -15.18 10.12 -19.95
CA LEU A 152 -15.51 8.98 -19.07
C LEU A 152 -15.90 7.74 -19.87
N LEU A 153 -16.70 7.91 -20.92
CA LEU A 153 -17.09 6.80 -21.81
C LEU A 153 -15.85 6.18 -22.48
N THR A 154 -14.97 7.02 -23.02
CA THR A 154 -13.71 6.56 -23.62
C THR A 154 -12.85 5.81 -22.62
N ALA A 155 -12.73 6.35 -21.39
CA ALA A 155 -11.97 5.71 -20.33
C ALA A 155 -12.56 4.34 -19.95
N GLY A 156 -13.89 4.22 -19.89
CA GLY A 156 -14.57 2.95 -19.60
C GLY A 156 -14.39 1.89 -20.68
N LEU A 157 -14.43 2.28 -21.95
CA LEU A 157 -14.32 1.34 -23.09
C LEU A 157 -12.86 0.92 -23.36
N THR A 158 -11.91 1.83 -23.19
CA THR A 158 -10.50 1.58 -23.58
C THR A 158 -9.58 1.28 -22.41
N GLY A 159 -10.02 1.51 -21.16
CA GLY A 159 -9.18 1.50 -19.97
C GLY A 159 -8.19 2.69 -19.90
N PHE A 160 -8.25 3.61 -20.87
CA PHE A 160 -7.36 4.77 -20.94
C PHE A 160 -8.05 6.01 -20.36
N CYS A 161 -7.60 6.45 -19.17
CA CYS A 161 -8.07 7.69 -18.57
C CYS A 161 -6.98 8.78 -18.60
N GLY A 162 -7.17 9.79 -19.46
CA GLY A 162 -6.25 10.93 -19.57
C GLY A 162 -6.15 11.73 -18.28
N MET A 163 -7.27 11.94 -17.56
CA MET A 163 -7.33 12.61 -16.27
C MET A 163 -6.50 11.89 -15.20
N ALA A 164 -6.60 10.55 -15.13
CA ALA A 164 -5.81 9.77 -14.18
C ALA A 164 -4.31 9.91 -14.43
N ARG A 165 -3.88 9.93 -15.69
CA ARG A 165 -2.47 10.15 -16.05
C ARG A 165 -1.99 11.55 -15.72
N LEU A 166 -2.84 12.55 -15.90
CA LEU A 166 -2.52 13.93 -15.51
C LEU A 166 -2.35 14.04 -14.00
N LEU A 167 -3.31 13.52 -13.23
CA LEU A 167 -3.28 13.52 -11.77
C LEU A 167 -2.09 12.74 -11.20
N ALA A 168 -1.70 11.63 -11.82
CA ALA A 168 -0.53 10.85 -11.41
C ALA A 168 0.80 11.64 -11.49
N LYS A 169 0.87 12.69 -12.32
CA LYS A 169 2.05 13.56 -12.46
C LYS A 169 2.07 14.71 -11.45
N MET A 170 0.98 14.94 -10.73
CA MET A 170 0.89 16.03 -9.77
C MET A 170 1.79 15.79 -8.54
N PRO A 171 2.35 16.85 -7.93
CA PRO A 171 3.34 16.73 -6.84
C PRO A 171 2.81 16.02 -5.60
N TRP A 172 1.49 16.04 -5.35
CA TRP A 172 0.86 15.34 -4.21
C TRP A 172 0.58 13.86 -4.47
N ASN A 173 0.75 13.39 -5.71
CA ASN A 173 0.58 11.97 -6.10
C ASN A 173 1.90 11.26 -6.44
N ARG A 174 3.03 11.98 -6.32
CA ARG A 174 4.38 11.44 -6.54
C ARG A 174 4.96 10.76 -5.33
#